data_12fd545d30da22223132f1f1a726b365
#
_entry.id   12fd545d30da22223132f1f1a726b365
#
_cell.length_a   1.000
_cell.length_b   1.000
_cell.length_c   1.000
_cell.angle_alpha   90.00
_cell.angle_beta   90.00
_cell.angle_gamma   90.00
#
_symmetry.space_group_name_H-M   'P 1'
#
loop_
_entity.id
_entity.type
_entity.pdbx_description
1 polymer ?
#
loop_
_entity_poly.entity_id
_entity_poly.type
_entity_poly.pdbx_seq_one_letter_code
_entity_poly.pdbx_strand_id
1 'polypeptide(L)'
;MIVVEADTDIFRVFNLVQHIFDRYEAWEERLWHILRHGANLPQMLEVSRDILSNPMHLIGSDFRYLAVTDEAYFQKDLGIRLDTETFDAEKMATFLSLHDLSTHVHEPLLLELQGARTLSVNVFDQEEYLGCLTVFEAFRPLRDSDRALAVFLVKLLRQAIQQNPVLASTRSA
;
A
#
# COMPACT_ATOMS: atom_id res chain seq x y z
N MET A 1 -9.62 18.41 11.52
CA MET A 1 -10.55 19.54 11.83
C MET A 1 -11.34 19.80 10.55
N ILE A 2 -12.68 19.73 10.61
CA ILE A 2 -13.55 20.10 9.48
C ILE A 2 -13.96 21.55 9.72
N VAL A 3 -13.58 22.45 8.80
CA VAL A 3 -13.97 23.87 8.83
C VAL A 3 -15.12 24.05 7.85
N VAL A 4 -16.24 24.60 8.31
CA VAL A 4 -17.44 24.84 7.53
C VAL A 4 -17.66 26.35 7.46
N GLU A 5 -17.88 26.90 6.27
CA GLU A 5 -18.23 28.32 6.10
C GLU A 5 -19.63 28.61 6.67
N ALA A 6 -19.84 29.83 7.16
CA ALA A 6 -21.04 30.21 7.92
C ALA A 6 -22.38 30.06 7.15
N ASP A 7 -22.34 30.04 5.81
CA ASP A 7 -23.51 29.88 4.94
C ASP A 7 -23.72 28.43 4.41
N THR A 8 -22.97 27.45 4.93
CA THR A 8 -23.08 26.07 4.46
C THR A 8 -24.27 25.36 5.09
N ASP A 9 -25.11 24.73 4.26
CA ASP A 9 -26.22 23.91 4.73
C ASP A 9 -25.69 22.73 5.56
N ILE A 10 -26.01 22.72 6.85
CA ILE A 10 -25.55 21.72 7.82
C ILE A 10 -25.96 20.30 7.41
N PHE A 11 -27.13 20.13 6.78
CA PHE A 11 -27.56 18.83 6.28
C PHE A 11 -26.67 18.31 5.14
N ARG A 12 -26.22 19.23 4.29
CA ARG A 12 -25.27 18.88 3.20
C ARG A 12 -23.92 18.44 3.76
N VAL A 13 -23.42 19.13 4.78
CA VAL A 13 -22.18 18.75 5.47
C VAL A 13 -22.33 17.38 6.15
N PHE A 14 -23.44 17.19 6.87
CA PHE A 14 -23.72 15.93 7.53
C PHE A 14 -23.79 14.76 6.55
N ASN A 15 -24.53 14.90 5.45
CA ASN A 15 -24.62 13.89 4.41
C ASN A 15 -23.25 13.59 3.79
N LEU A 16 -22.42 14.62 3.53
CA LEU A 16 -21.08 14.43 3.00
C LEU A 16 -20.18 13.63 3.97
N VAL A 17 -20.23 13.99 5.25
CA VAL A 17 -19.48 13.28 6.31
C VAL A 17 -19.95 11.84 6.40
N GLN A 18 -21.27 11.60 6.40
CA GLN A 18 -21.81 10.25 6.42
C GLN A 18 -21.36 9.42 5.20
N HIS A 19 -21.41 9.97 4.00
CA HIS A 19 -20.90 9.28 2.81
C HIS A 19 -19.43 8.92 2.89
N ILE A 20 -18.61 9.77 3.52
CA ILE A 20 -17.20 9.48 3.75
C ILE A 20 -17.06 8.27 4.70
N PHE A 21 -17.79 8.25 5.82
CA PHE A 21 -17.77 7.12 6.76
C PHE A 21 -18.24 5.83 6.10
N ASP A 22 -19.39 5.85 5.42
CA ASP A 22 -19.95 4.68 4.72
C ASP A 22 -18.95 4.09 3.72
N ARG A 23 -18.20 4.95 3.03
CA ARG A 23 -17.17 4.53 2.08
C ARG A 23 -16.00 3.80 2.76
N TYR A 24 -15.53 4.30 3.90
CA TYR A 24 -14.45 3.66 4.63
C TYR A 24 -14.91 2.35 5.30
N GLU A 25 -16.11 2.32 5.88
CA GLU A 25 -16.69 1.10 6.44
C GLU A 25 -16.85 0.02 5.37
N ALA A 26 -17.40 0.36 4.20
CA ALA A 26 -17.54 -0.58 3.09
C ALA A 26 -16.17 -1.12 2.59
N TRP A 27 -15.14 -0.28 2.58
CA TRP A 27 -13.78 -0.71 2.25
C TRP A 27 -13.22 -1.67 3.30
N GLU A 28 -13.34 -1.35 4.57
CA GLU A 28 -12.90 -2.19 5.68
C GLU A 28 -13.60 -3.54 5.65
N GLU A 29 -14.92 -3.58 5.48
CA GLU A 29 -15.70 -4.81 5.37
C GLU A 29 -15.23 -5.69 4.20
N ARG A 30 -14.94 -5.10 3.03
CA ARG A 30 -14.40 -5.83 1.87
C ARG A 30 -13.04 -6.43 2.17
N LEU A 31 -12.14 -5.69 2.81
CA LEU A 31 -10.82 -6.20 3.20
C LEU A 31 -10.94 -7.39 4.17
N TRP A 32 -11.79 -7.27 5.19
CA TRP A 32 -12.06 -8.36 6.12
C TRP A 32 -12.70 -9.58 5.44
N HIS A 33 -13.57 -9.34 4.47
CA HIS A 33 -14.16 -10.41 3.68
C HIS A 33 -13.08 -11.17 2.90
N ILE A 34 -12.21 -10.48 2.17
CA ILE A 34 -11.12 -11.09 1.39
C ILE A 34 -10.18 -11.85 2.31
N LEU A 35 -9.80 -11.25 3.45
CA LEU A 35 -8.90 -11.88 4.41
C LEU A 35 -9.44 -13.20 4.94
N ARG A 36 -10.74 -13.29 5.22
CA ARG A 36 -11.40 -14.50 5.72
C ARG A 36 -11.63 -15.57 4.65
N HIS A 37 -11.65 -15.22 3.36
CA HIS A 37 -11.97 -16.11 2.25
C HIS A 37 -10.79 -16.42 1.32
N GLY A 38 -9.58 -16.42 1.84
CA GLY A 38 -8.40 -16.82 1.10
C GLY A 38 -7.26 -15.82 1.07
N ALA A 39 -7.41 -14.69 1.75
CA ALA A 39 -6.34 -13.69 1.96
C ALA A 39 -5.61 -13.28 0.66
N ASN A 40 -6.37 -13.02 -0.42
CA ASN A 40 -5.84 -12.69 -1.74
C ASN A 40 -5.25 -11.27 -1.76
N LEU A 41 -3.92 -11.14 -1.76
CA LEU A 41 -3.20 -9.87 -1.72
C LEU A 41 -3.52 -8.94 -2.90
N PRO A 42 -3.52 -9.40 -4.16
CA PRO A 42 -3.94 -8.58 -5.30
C PRO A 42 -5.34 -8.00 -5.15
N GLN A 43 -6.31 -8.80 -4.68
CA GLN A 43 -7.67 -8.30 -4.44
C GLN A 43 -7.72 -7.26 -3.31
N MET A 44 -6.94 -7.43 -2.25
CA MET A 44 -6.86 -6.45 -1.16
C MET A 44 -6.32 -5.11 -1.63
N LEU A 45 -5.30 -5.09 -2.50
CA LEU A 45 -4.81 -3.87 -3.11
C LEU A 45 -5.84 -3.25 -4.05
N GLU A 46 -6.49 -4.05 -4.89
CA GLU A 46 -7.48 -3.57 -5.88
C GLU A 46 -8.68 -2.89 -5.19
N VAL A 47 -9.24 -3.46 -4.11
CA VAL A 47 -10.33 -2.80 -3.37
C VAL A 47 -9.89 -1.55 -2.61
N SER A 48 -8.59 -1.38 -2.39
CA SER A 48 -7.99 -0.20 -1.75
C SER A 48 -7.67 0.92 -2.74
N ARG A 49 -7.71 0.64 -4.03
CA ARG A 49 -7.40 1.58 -5.12
C ARG A 49 -8.28 2.82 -5.08
N ASP A 50 -9.58 2.67 -4.87
CA ASP A 50 -10.52 3.80 -4.81
C ASP A 50 -10.31 4.68 -3.57
N ILE A 51 -9.77 4.10 -2.50
CA ILE A 51 -9.54 4.80 -1.24
C ILE A 51 -8.24 5.60 -1.30
N LEU A 52 -7.14 4.96 -1.68
CA LEU A 52 -5.82 5.60 -1.78
C LEU A 52 -5.66 6.40 -3.08
N SER A 53 -6.43 6.08 -4.13
CA SER A 53 -6.52 6.82 -5.41
C SER A 53 -5.16 7.09 -6.08
N ASN A 54 -4.18 6.21 -5.86
CA ASN A 54 -2.84 6.26 -6.40
C ASN A 54 -2.33 4.84 -6.66
N PRO A 55 -1.41 4.62 -7.59
CA PRO A 55 -0.82 3.30 -7.84
C PRO A 55 -0.10 2.76 -6.60
N MET A 56 -0.22 1.45 -6.39
CA MET A 56 0.39 0.77 -5.26
C MET A 56 1.08 -0.51 -5.70
N HIS A 57 2.14 -0.85 -4.99
CA HIS A 57 2.69 -2.20 -5.00
C HIS A 57 2.97 -2.71 -3.58
N LEU A 58 2.91 -4.00 -3.43
CA LEU A 58 3.37 -4.74 -2.26
C LEU A 58 4.53 -5.62 -2.69
N ILE A 59 5.69 -5.43 -2.07
CA ILE A 59 6.89 -6.24 -2.30
C ILE A 59 7.15 -7.08 -1.06
N GLY A 60 7.48 -8.35 -1.24
CA GLY A 60 7.87 -9.26 -0.17
C GLY A 60 9.30 -9.05 0.32
N SER A 61 9.69 -9.75 1.38
CA SER A 61 11.06 -9.73 1.93
C SER A 61 12.11 -10.30 0.97
N ASP A 62 11.70 -11.04 -0.03
CA ASP A 62 12.53 -11.56 -1.12
C ASP A 62 12.57 -10.64 -2.35
N PHE A 63 12.03 -9.42 -2.22
CA PHE A 63 11.94 -8.39 -3.27
C PHE A 63 11.06 -8.75 -4.48
N ARG A 64 10.21 -9.77 -4.37
CA ARG A 64 9.22 -10.08 -5.41
C ARG A 64 7.97 -9.25 -5.22
N TYR A 65 7.33 -8.89 -6.33
CA TYR A 65 6.02 -8.29 -6.31
C TYR A 65 4.97 -9.31 -5.84
N LEU A 66 4.36 -9.05 -4.69
CA LEU A 66 3.25 -9.85 -4.16
C LEU A 66 1.91 -9.38 -4.71
N ALA A 67 1.77 -8.07 -4.95
CA ALA A 67 0.60 -7.46 -5.55
C ALA A 67 0.94 -6.08 -6.13
N VAL A 68 0.24 -5.70 -7.20
CA VAL A 68 0.40 -4.42 -7.89
C VAL A 68 -0.97 -3.94 -8.35
N THR A 69 -1.24 -2.63 -8.26
CA THR A 69 -2.35 -1.97 -8.94
C THR A 69 -1.81 -1.10 -10.07
N ASP A 70 -2.66 -0.76 -11.04
CA ASP A 70 -2.28 0.17 -12.12
C ASP A 70 -0.96 -0.21 -12.85
N GLU A 71 -0.82 -1.48 -13.22
CA GLU A 71 0.40 -2.03 -13.86
C GLU A 71 0.92 -1.17 -15.03
N ALA A 72 0.01 -0.54 -15.79
CA ALA A 72 0.38 0.32 -16.90
C ALA A 72 1.22 1.53 -16.46
N TYR A 73 0.97 2.07 -15.27
CA TYR A 73 1.78 3.15 -14.69
C TYR A 73 3.21 2.68 -14.44
N PHE A 74 3.38 1.54 -13.80
CA PHE A 74 4.70 0.99 -13.52
C PHE A 74 5.48 0.68 -14.79
N GLN A 75 4.84 0.10 -15.80
CA GLN A 75 5.49 -0.29 -17.05
C GLN A 75 5.84 0.92 -17.94
N LYS A 76 4.90 1.86 -18.12
CA LYS A 76 5.05 2.97 -19.06
C LYS A 76 5.73 4.19 -18.46
N ASP A 77 5.35 4.56 -17.24
CA ASP A 77 5.81 5.83 -16.65
C ASP A 77 7.10 5.63 -15.83
N LEU A 78 7.25 4.49 -15.16
CA LEU A 78 8.45 4.17 -14.38
C LEU A 78 9.41 3.19 -15.08
N GLY A 79 9.01 2.60 -16.20
CA GLY A 79 9.82 1.63 -16.93
C GLY A 79 10.11 0.34 -16.14
N ILE A 80 9.26 0.02 -15.17
CA ILE A 80 9.40 -1.17 -14.32
C ILE A 80 8.79 -2.36 -15.06
N ARG A 81 9.58 -3.42 -15.22
CA ARG A 81 9.11 -4.70 -15.74
C ARG A 81 8.60 -5.56 -14.59
N LEU A 82 7.28 -5.74 -14.52
CA LEU A 82 6.63 -6.54 -13.47
C LEU A 82 6.71 -8.06 -13.76
N ASP A 83 7.02 -8.41 -15.01
CA ASP A 83 7.15 -9.80 -15.50
C ASP A 83 8.52 -10.43 -15.21
N THR A 84 9.49 -9.64 -14.82
CA THR A 84 10.79 -10.15 -14.41
C THR A 84 10.77 -10.45 -12.92
N GLU A 85 10.97 -11.71 -12.56
CA GLU A 85 11.07 -12.16 -11.17
C GLU A 85 12.27 -11.54 -10.42
N THR A 86 13.13 -10.81 -11.13
CA THR A 86 14.33 -10.19 -10.57
C THR A 86 14.40 -8.72 -10.95
N PHE A 87 14.60 -7.87 -9.96
CA PHE A 87 15.01 -6.48 -10.16
C PHE A 87 16.33 -6.43 -10.94
N ASP A 88 16.45 -5.45 -11.85
CA ASP A 88 17.73 -5.07 -12.43
C ASP A 88 18.76 -4.82 -11.31
N ALA A 89 20.00 -5.33 -11.47
CA ALA A 89 21.03 -5.29 -10.43
C ALA A 89 21.34 -3.87 -9.94
N GLU A 90 21.29 -2.86 -10.81
CA GLU A 90 21.51 -1.45 -10.43
C GLU A 90 20.33 -0.89 -9.64
N LYS A 91 19.09 -1.20 -10.06
CA LYS A 91 17.87 -0.85 -9.33
C LYS A 91 17.80 -1.60 -8.00
N MET A 92 18.27 -2.84 -7.96
CA MET A 92 18.39 -3.63 -6.74
C MET A 92 19.38 -3.01 -5.77
N ALA A 93 20.57 -2.61 -6.24
CA ALA A 93 21.57 -1.96 -5.38
C ALA A 93 21.05 -0.64 -4.79
N THR A 94 20.36 0.16 -5.60
CA THR A 94 19.72 1.40 -5.14
C THR A 94 18.60 1.09 -4.14
N PHE A 95 17.75 0.12 -4.43
CA PHE A 95 16.67 -0.31 -3.53
C PHE A 95 17.22 -0.88 -2.23
N LEU A 96 18.26 -1.71 -2.25
CA LEU A 96 18.90 -2.27 -1.07
C LEU A 96 19.58 -1.20 -0.22
N SER A 97 20.23 -0.20 -0.84
CA SER A 97 20.86 0.89 -0.08
C SER A 97 19.82 1.76 0.64
N LEU A 98 18.67 2.00 0.01
CA LEU A 98 17.53 2.66 0.65
C LEU A 98 16.84 1.74 1.66
N HIS A 99 16.82 0.44 1.38
CA HIS A 99 16.16 -0.58 2.17
C HIS A 99 16.91 -0.90 3.47
N ASP A 100 18.24 -0.91 3.46
CA ASP A 100 19.05 -1.08 4.68
C ASP A 100 18.74 0.02 5.72
N LEU A 101 18.35 1.20 5.25
CA LEU A 101 17.89 2.28 6.12
C LEU A 101 16.42 2.13 6.52
N SER A 102 15.61 1.46 5.71
CA SER A 102 14.14 1.40 5.86
C SER A 102 13.62 0.12 6.49
N THR A 103 14.33 -1.02 6.37
CA THR A 103 13.85 -2.32 6.89
C THR A 103 13.67 -2.38 8.40
N HIS A 104 14.28 -1.47 9.14
CA HIS A 104 14.13 -1.37 10.60
C HIS A 104 13.14 -0.26 11.02
N VAL A 105 12.53 0.44 10.06
CA VAL A 105 11.65 1.57 10.35
C VAL A 105 10.19 1.09 10.37
N HIS A 106 9.54 1.28 11.51
CA HIS A 106 8.13 0.93 11.71
C HIS A 106 7.17 2.06 11.31
N GLU A 107 7.67 3.27 11.21
CA GLU A 107 6.87 4.45 10.83
C GLU A 107 6.75 4.57 9.30
N PRO A 108 5.63 5.12 8.80
CA PRO A 108 5.48 5.41 7.38
C PRO A 108 6.53 6.40 6.88
N LEU A 109 7.20 6.06 5.78
CA LEU A 109 8.26 6.86 5.17
C LEU A 109 7.75 7.57 3.90
N LEU A 110 8.08 8.84 3.77
CA LEU A 110 7.99 9.57 2.51
C LEU A 110 9.35 9.52 1.82
N LEU A 111 9.41 8.88 0.67
CA LEU A 111 10.63 8.66 -0.11
C LEU A 111 10.44 9.16 -1.54
N GLU A 112 11.55 9.36 -2.24
CA GLU A 112 11.56 9.54 -3.68
C GLU A 112 12.13 8.27 -4.31
N LEU A 113 11.28 7.53 -5.04
CA LEU A 113 11.66 6.31 -5.74
C LEU A 113 11.45 6.51 -7.25
N GLN A 114 12.52 6.35 -8.03
CA GLN A 114 12.50 6.48 -9.49
C GLN A 114 11.89 7.80 -10.01
N GLY A 115 12.13 8.90 -9.28
CA GLY A 115 11.61 10.21 -9.62
C GLY A 115 10.14 10.45 -9.23
N ALA A 116 9.50 9.49 -8.57
CA ALA A 116 8.16 9.64 -8.01
C ALA A 116 8.21 9.76 -6.48
N ARG A 117 7.45 10.69 -5.94
CA ARG A 117 7.25 10.79 -4.49
C ARG A 117 6.38 9.64 -4.04
N THR A 118 6.77 8.96 -2.96
CA THR A 118 6.11 7.75 -2.48
C THR A 118 5.86 7.79 -0.98
N LEU A 119 4.83 7.07 -0.56
CA LEU A 119 4.57 6.72 0.82
C LEU A 119 4.82 5.22 0.98
N SER A 120 5.85 4.85 1.72
CA SER A 120 6.24 3.46 1.98
C SER A 120 5.94 3.09 3.43
N VAL A 121 5.32 1.92 3.62
CA VAL A 121 4.98 1.37 4.93
C VAL A 121 5.44 -0.08 4.98
N ASN A 122 6.38 -0.35 5.88
CA ASN A 122 6.92 -1.69 6.06
C ASN A 122 5.91 -2.62 6.75
N VAL A 123 5.93 -3.87 6.35
CA VAL A 123 5.12 -4.95 6.92
C VAL A 123 6.01 -5.79 7.82
N PHE A 124 5.72 -5.82 9.11
CA PHE A 124 6.43 -6.65 10.09
C PHE A 124 5.52 -7.68 10.74
N ASP A 125 6.07 -8.83 11.05
CA ASP A 125 5.53 -9.74 12.05
C ASP A 125 6.47 -9.73 13.26
N GLN A 126 6.04 -9.10 14.34
CA GLN A 126 6.91 -8.75 15.47
C GLN A 126 8.12 -7.94 14.96
N GLU A 127 9.34 -8.48 15.05
CA GLU A 127 10.57 -7.86 14.56
C GLU A 127 10.98 -8.36 13.15
N GLU A 128 10.23 -9.30 12.58
CA GLU A 128 10.56 -9.88 11.29
C GLU A 128 9.96 -9.06 10.14
N TYR A 129 10.82 -8.58 9.25
CA TYR A 129 10.42 -7.87 8.04
C TYR A 129 9.78 -8.83 7.02
N LEU A 130 8.53 -8.59 6.65
CA LEU A 130 7.78 -9.39 5.68
C LEU A 130 7.71 -8.75 4.29
N GLY A 131 7.88 -7.45 4.21
CA GLY A 131 7.75 -6.72 2.95
C GLY A 131 7.43 -5.24 3.14
N CYS A 132 7.05 -4.58 2.04
CA CYS A 132 6.74 -3.15 2.03
C CYS A 132 5.59 -2.84 1.08
N LEU A 133 4.59 -2.11 1.58
CA LEU A 133 3.58 -1.45 0.77
C LEU A 133 4.10 -0.07 0.36
N THR A 134 4.08 0.23 -0.94
CA THR A 134 4.42 1.55 -1.46
C THR A 134 3.26 2.12 -2.27
N VAL A 135 2.86 3.35 -1.94
CA VAL A 135 1.87 4.17 -2.66
C VAL A 135 2.61 5.26 -3.41
N PHE A 136 2.43 5.35 -4.73
CA PHE A 136 3.12 6.30 -5.60
C PHE A 136 2.27 7.55 -5.83
N GLU A 137 2.85 8.74 -5.65
CA GLU A 137 2.19 10.00 -6.01
C GLU A 137 2.15 10.15 -7.53
N ALA A 138 1.06 9.69 -8.15
CA ALA A 138 0.90 9.69 -9.60
C ALA A 138 -0.38 10.39 -10.06
N PHE A 139 -1.53 10.01 -9.54
CA PHE A 139 -2.83 10.52 -9.98
C PHE A 139 -3.31 11.71 -9.15
N ARG A 140 -2.86 11.81 -7.92
CA ARG A 140 -3.09 12.93 -7.02
C ARG A 140 -1.97 13.05 -5.98
N PRO A 141 -1.79 14.25 -5.38
CA PRO A 141 -0.85 14.42 -4.28
C PRO A 141 -1.18 13.52 -3.08
N LEU A 142 -0.14 13.01 -2.43
CA LEU A 142 -0.26 12.29 -1.17
C LEU A 142 -0.77 13.22 -0.06
N ARG A 143 -1.68 12.72 0.76
CA ARG A 143 -2.33 13.44 1.87
C ARG A 143 -1.93 12.81 3.21
N ASP A 144 -2.08 13.57 4.29
CA ASP A 144 -1.83 13.05 5.64
C ASP A 144 -2.73 11.86 5.99
N SER A 145 -3.98 11.85 5.49
CA SER A 145 -4.89 10.72 5.65
C SER A 145 -4.38 9.43 5.01
N ASP A 146 -3.60 9.51 3.94
CA ASP A 146 -3.07 8.32 3.24
C ASP A 146 -2.12 7.53 4.14
N ARG A 147 -1.40 8.21 5.05
CA ARG A 147 -0.56 7.53 6.05
C ARG A 147 -1.37 6.61 6.95
N ALA A 148 -2.46 7.12 7.51
CA ALA A 148 -3.32 6.32 8.40
C ALA A 148 -3.98 5.16 7.65
N LEU A 149 -4.43 5.40 6.41
CA LEU A 149 -5.06 4.39 5.56
C LEU A 149 -4.06 3.30 5.14
N ALA A 150 -2.84 3.68 4.76
CA ALA A 150 -1.78 2.72 4.41
C ALA A 150 -1.35 1.87 5.62
N VAL A 151 -1.23 2.48 6.80
CA VAL A 151 -0.94 1.75 8.06
C VAL A 151 -2.06 0.75 8.39
N PHE A 152 -3.32 1.15 8.23
CA PHE A 152 -4.46 0.25 8.42
C PHE A 152 -4.41 -0.92 7.43
N LEU A 153 -4.21 -0.64 6.14
CA LEU A 153 -4.10 -1.67 5.10
C LEU A 153 -2.96 -2.66 5.41
N VAL A 154 -1.78 -2.15 5.80
CA VAL A 154 -0.61 -2.97 6.15
C VAL A 154 -0.90 -3.95 7.29
N LYS A 155 -1.71 -3.57 8.29
CA LYS A 155 -2.11 -4.49 9.38
C LYS A 155 -2.87 -5.71 8.84
N LEU A 156 -3.71 -5.53 7.84
CA LEU A 156 -4.47 -6.61 7.21
C LEU A 156 -3.63 -7.40 6.21
N LEU A 157 -2.75 -6.73 5.45
CA LEU A 157 -1.79 -7.39 4.55
C LEU A 157 -0.84 -8.30 5.31
N ARG A 158 -0.37 -7.88 6.50
CA ARG A 158 0.42 -8.75 7.39
C ARG A 158 -0.31 -10.06 7.68
N GLN A 159 -1.57 -9.98 8.09
CA GLN A 159 -2.37 -11.18 8.38
C GLN A 159 -2.54 -12.06 7.12
N ALA A 160 -2.75 -11.44 5.97
CA ALA A 160 -2.87 -12.16 4.71
C ALA A 160 -1.57 -12.89 4.32
N ILE A 161 -0.42 -12.26 4.49
CA ILE A 161 0.90 -12.87 4.25
C ILE A 161 1.12 -14.06 5.20
N GLN A 162 0.76 -13.91 6.47
CA GLN A 162 0.89 -14.99 7.47
C GLN A 162 -0.01 -16.20 7.17
N GLN A 163 -1.21 -15.96 6.63
CA GLN A 163 -2.15 -17.02 6.25
C GLN A 163 -1.76 -17.77 4.98
N ASN A 164 -0.86 -17.20 4.16
CA ASN A 164 -0.44 -17.78 2.90
C ASN A 164 0.96 -18.41 3.01
N PRO A 165 1.07 -19.72 3.27
CA PRO A 165 2.34 -20.39 3.51
C PRO A 165 3.26 -20.38 2.28
N VAL A 166 2.73 -20.21 1.07
CA VAL A 166 3.53 -20.12 -0.16
C VAL A 166 4.32 -18.80 -0.16
N LEU A 167 3.75 -17.72 0.34
CA LEU A 167 4.44 -16.43 0.48
C LEU A 167 5.45 -16.43 1.65
N ALA A 168 5.23 -17.29 2.65
CA ALA A 168 6.12 -17.45 3.80
C ALA A 168 7.27 -18.45 3.51
N SER A 169 7.11 -19.38 2.56
CA SER A 169 8.07 -20.47 2.31
C SER A 169 9.29 -20.07 1.46
N THR A 170 9.39 -18.86 0.97
CA THR A 170 10.61 -18.32 0.36
C THR A 170 11.74 -18.05 1.39
N ARG A 171 11.53 -18.46 2.65
CA ARG A 171 12.45 -18.24 3.79
C ARG A 171 13.58 -19.25 3.96
N SER A 172 13.68 -20.25 3.10
CA SER A 172 14.69 -21.31 3.27
C SER A 172 15.36 -21.67 1.96
N ALA A 173 16.32 -20.89 1.56
CA ALA A 173 17.43 -21.32 0.72
C ALA A 173 18.63 -20.42 0.98
#